data_48888c79f354240ea165444ab67f1d30
#
_entry.id   48888c79f354240ea165444ab67f1d30
#
_cell.length_a   1.000
_cell.length_b   1.000
_cell.length_c   1.000
_cell.angle_alpha   90.00
_cell.angle_beta   90.00
_cell.angle_gamma   90.00
#
_symmetry.space_group_name_H-M   'P 1'
#
loop_
_entity.id
_entity.type
_entity.pdbx_description
1 polymer ?
#
loop_
_entity_poly.entity_id
_entity_poly.type
_entity_poly.pdbx_seq_one_letter_code
_entity_poly.pdbx_strand_id
1 'polypeptide(L)'
;IKYVVKRWYDGKECDIRKEQEIVGATKNLAKLHKVLRGPIDFGEESETFVMEGEDLRKEYCRHNREMKKVRAFIRGKVGKGEVELMFLKYFDAMYDWAQSASARLEQSEYELLMQQSREKTTITHGEYNYHNVLMMQDGIATTNFEHFHQDVQLADLYYFLRKTMEKNHWNVMLGDKML
;
A
#
# COMPACT_ATOMS: atom_id res chain seq x y z
N ILE A 1 -8.04 -18.39 -22.79
CA ILE A 1 -7.86 -18.53 -21.32
C ILE A 1 -6.36 -18.59 -21.09
N LYS A 2 -5.81 -17.70 -20.25
CA LYS A 2 -4.41 -17.72 -19.84
C LYS A 2 -4.29 -18.46 -18.51
N TYR A 3 -3.33 -19.36 -18.39
CA TYR A 3 -3.03 -20.07 -17.15
C TYR A 3 -1.67 -19.61 -16.63
N VAL A 4 -1.53 -19.48 -15.33
CA VAL A 4 -0.26 -19.19 -14.65
C VAL A 4 0.08 -20.38 -13.79
N VAL A 5 1.28 -20.93 -13.96
CA VAL A 5 1.81 -21.99 -13.11
C VAL A 5 2.78 -21.35 -12.13
N LYS A 6 2.49 -21.49 -10.82
CA LYS A 6 3.32 -20.96 -9.73
C LYS A 6 3.91 -22.09 -8.91
N ARG A 7 5.07 -21.84 -8.29
CA ARG A 7 5.61 -22.76 -7.28
C ARG A 7 4.67 -22.82 -6.08
N TRP A 8 4.36 -24.01 -5.63
CA TRP A 8 3.61 -24.21 -4.39
C TRP A 8 4.54 -24.07 -3.18
N TYR A 9 4.08 -23.36 -2.16
CA TYR A 9 4.75 -23.23 -0.87
C TYR A 9 3.86 -23.86 0.20
N ASP A 10 4.39 -24.84 0.94
CA ASP A 10 3.70 -25.45 2.07
C ASP A 10 3.87 -24.56 3.31
N GLY A 11 2.98 -23.62 3.48
CA GLY A 11 2.99 -22.63 4.55
C GLY A 11 1.58 -22.17 4.90
N LYS A 12 1.45 -21.52 6.05
CA LYS A 12 0.21 -20.88 6.49
C LYS A 12 0.31 -19.38 6.30
N GLU A 13 -0.80 -18.74 5.95
CA GLU A 13 -0.87 -17.27 5.95
C GLU A 13 -0.43 -16.71 7.31
N CYS A 14 0.20 -15.53 7.27
CA CYS A 14 0.61 -14.81 8.47
C CYS A 14 -0.61 -14.52 9.37
N ASP A 15 -0.60 -15.06 10.59
CA ASP A 15 -1.68 -14.82 11.57
C ASP A 15 -1.49 -13.46 12.24
N ILE A 16 -2.34 -12.51 11.84
CA ILE A 16 -2.31 -11.14 12.37
C ILE A 16 -2.69 -11.00 13.83
N ARG A 17 -3.07 -12.10 14.52
CA ARG A 17 -3.27 -12.13 15.98
C ARG A 17 -1.98 -12.47 16.73
N LYS A 18 -0.93 -12.86 16.00
CA LYS A 18 0.36 -13.24 16.56
C LYS A 18 1.41 -12.20 16.26
N GLU A 19 1.77 -11.43 17.27
CA GLU A 19 2.78 -10.37 17.15
C GLU A 19 4.09 -10.87 16.51
N GLN A 20 4.55 -12.06 16.89
CA GLN A 20 5.80 -12.62 16.35
C GLN A 20 5.73 -12.84 14.83
N GLU A 21 4.58 -13.29 14.30
CA GLU A 21 4.39 -13.49 12.87
C GLU A 21 4.32 -12.14 12.14
N ILE A 22 3.63 -11.14 12.71
CA ILE A 22 3.57 -9.78 12.16
C ILE A 22 4.97 -9.17 12.06
N VAL A 23 5.73 -9.19 13.16
CA VAL A 23 7.10 -8.66 13.17
C VAL A 23 8.01 -9.46 12.23
N GLY A 24 7.83 -10.77 12.16
CA GLY A 24 8.52 -11.64 11.20
C GLY A 24 8.24 -11.23 9.74
N ALA A 25 6.97 -11.01 9.41
CA ALA A 25 6.54 -10.54 8.08
C ALA A 25 7.11 -9.16 7.76
N THR A 26 7.13 -8.23 8.73
CA THR A 26 7.73 -6.90 8.54
C THR A 26 9.24 -6.99 8.25
N LYS A 27 9.96 -7.83 9.00
CA LYS A 27 11.38 -8.10 8.74
C LYS A 27 11.60 -8.76 7.37
N ASN A 28 10.69 -9.63 6.96
CA ASN A 28 10.73 -10.25 5.64
C ASN A 28 10.55 -9.19 4.53
N LEU A 29 9.63 -8.24 4.71
CA LEU A 29 9.46 -7.13 3.77
C LEU A 29 10.75 -6.33 3.61
N ALA A 30 11.43 -6.00 4.69
CA ALA A 30 12.71 -5.29 4.63
C ALA A 30 13.80 -6.08 3.87
N LYS A 31 13.82 -7.42 4.00
CA LYS A 31 14.71 -8.30 3.21
C LYS A 31 14.31 -8.32 1.74
N LEU A 32 13.01 -8.45 1.45
CA LEU A 32 12.46 -8.41 0.11
C LEU A 32 12.83 -7.11 -0.61
N HIS A 33 12.65 -5.97 0.04
CA HIS A 33 13.01 -4.66 -0.51
C HIS A 33 14.50 -4.52 -0.85
N LYS A 34 15.40 -5.23 -0.15
CA LYS A 34 16.83 -5.25 -0.51
C LYS A 34 17.09 -6.02 -1.80
N VAL A 35 16.31 -7.06 -2.07
CA VAL A 35 16.41 -7.86 -3.31
C VAL A 35 15.73 -7.16 -4.47
N LEU A 36 14.63 -6.46 -4.22
CA LEU A 36 13.85 -5.73 -5.22
C LEU A 36 14.45 -4.34 -5.53
N ARG A 37 15.76 -4.29 -5.74
CA ARG A 37 16.50 -3.08 -6.13
C ARG A 37 17.46 -3.40 -7.28
N GLY A 38 17.54 -2.47 -8.23
CA GLY A 38 18.38 -2.62 -9.41
C GLY A 38 17.63 -3.29 -10.57
N PRO A 39 18.28 -3.43 -11.71
CA PRO A 39 17.68 -4.04 -12.88
C PRO A 39 17.30 -5.49 -12.57
N ILE A 40 16.02 -5.80 -12.74
CA ILE A 40 15.51 -7.16 -12.62
C ILE A 40 15.60 -7.80 -14.01
N ASP A 41 16.36 -8.88 -14.09
CA ASP A 41 16.42 -9.70 -15.28
C ASP A 41 15.20 -10.64 -15.32
N PHE A 42 14.29 -10.37 -16.25
CA PHE A 42 13.12 -11.22 -16.51
C PHE A 42 13.40 -12.30 -17.58
N GLY A 43 14.63 -12.41 -18.06
CA GLY A 43 15.05 -13.32 -19.12
C GLY A 43 14.85 -12.73 -20.53
N GLU A 44 15.59 -13.28 -21.52
CA GLU A 44 15.65 -12.76 -22.88
C GLU A 44 14.31 -12.75 -23.64
N GLU A 45 13.37 -13.60 -23.26
CA GLU A 45 12.05 -13.71 -23.91
C GLU A 45 10.98 -12.84 -23.24
N SER A 46 11.33 -12.06 -22.21
CA SER A 46 10.37 -11.28 -21.44
C SER A 46 10.30 -9.84 -21.94
N GLU A 47 9.19 -9.51 -22.61
CA GLU A 47 8.78 -8.11 -22.83
C GLU A 47 8.20 -7.49 -21.55
N THR A 48 8.62 -7.95 -20.36
CA THR A 48 8.05 -7.50 -19.10
C THR A 48 8.44 -6.05 -18.86
N PHE A 49 7.48 -5.18 -19.03
CA PHE A 49 7.60 -3.77 -18.72
C PHE A 49 7.21 -3.55 -17.27
N VAL A 50 8.11 -3.01 -16.47
CA VAL A 50 7.79 -2.60 -15.09
C VAL A 50 7.05 -1.27 -15.14
N MET A 51 5.78 -1.27 -14.75
CA MET A 51 4.99 -0.04 -14.68
C MET A 51 5.50 0.85 -13.56
N GLU A 52 5.52 2.16 -13.80
CA GLU A 52 5.73 3.13 -12.73
C GLU A 52 4.45 3.28 -11.90
N GLY A 53 4.61 3.44 -10.59
CA GLY A 53 3.52 3.78 -9.68
C GLY A 53 2.94 5.17 -9.96
N GLU A 54 1.71 5.39 -9.55
CA GLU A 54 1.08 6.71 -9.68
C GLU A 54 1.66 7.68 -8.63
N ASP A 55 1.96 8.90 -9.03
CA ASP A 55 2.42 9.96 -8.12
C ASP A 55 1.32 10.28 -7.08
N LEU A 56 1.58 10.01 -5.81
CA LEU A 56 0.65 10.21 -4.70
C LEU A 56 0.12 11.66 -4.61
N ARG A 57 0.90 12.66 -5.04
CA ARG A 57 0.44 14.06 -5.08
C ARG A 57 -0.70 14.23 -6.07
N LYS A 58 -0.59 13.61 -7.25
CA LYS A 58 -1.65 13.61 -8.26
C LYS A 58 -2.87 12.86 -7.78
N GLU A 59 -2.66 11.72 -7.13
CA GLU A 59 -3.71 10.90 -6.54
C GLU A 59 -4.49 11.66 -5.46
N TYR A 60 -3.80 12.25 -4.49
CA TYR A 60 -4.42 13.04 -3.43
C TYR A 60 -5.18 14.25 -4.00
N CYS A 61 -4.61 14.94 -4.99
CA CYS A 61 -5.27 16.05 -5.67
C CYS A 61 -6.55 15.59 -6.39
N ARG A 62 -6.52 14.42 -7.04
CA ARG A 62 -7.69 13.80 -7.67
C ARG A 62 -8.78 13.50 -6.64
N HIS A 63 -8.44 12.78 -5.56
CA HIS A 63 -9.40 12.43 -4.51
C HIS A 63 -9.99 13.64 -3.80
N ASN A 64 -9.19 14.67 -3.55
CA ASN A 64 -9.69 15.93 -2.98
C ASN A 64 -10.73 16.61 -3.90
N ARG A 65 -10.53 16.55 -5.21
CA ARG A 65 -11.51 17.05 -6.19
C ARG A 65 -12.78 16.19 -6.23
N GLU A 66 -12.61 14.88 -6.16
CA GLU A 66 -13.73 13.92 -6.12
C GLU A 66 -14.59 14.12 -4.87
N MET A 67 -13.98 14.28 -3.70
CA MET A 67 -14.71 14.60 -2.45
C MET A 67 -15.58 15.85 -2.60
N LYS A 68 -15.07 16.92 -3.21
CA LYS A 68 -15.87 18.13 -3.49
C LYS A 68 -17.03 17.87 -4.43
N LYS A 69 -16.80 17.07 -5.49
CA LYS A 69 -17.86 16.70 -6.45
C LYS A 69 -18.97 15.90 -5.77
N VAL A 70 -18.60 14.90 -4.94
CA VAL A 70 -19.55 14.09 -4.16
C VAL A 70 -20.36 14.97 -3.21
N ARG A 71 -19.69 15.91 -2.48
CA ARG A 71 -20.39 16.88 -1.63
C ARG A 71 -21.42 17.70 -2.40
N ALA A 72 -21.00 18.26 -3.55
CA ALA A 72 -21.89 19.06 -4.39
C ALA A 72 -23.10 18.25 -4.88
N PHE A 73 -22.87 17.02 -5.34
CA PHE A 73 -23.92 16.10 -5.76
C PHE A 73 -24.90 15.80 -4.63
N ILE A 74 -24.42 15.43 -3.45
CA ILE A 74 -25.29 15.12 -2.29
C ILE A 74 -26.08 16.36 -1.85
N ARG A 75 -25.45 17.57 -1.85
CA ARG A 75 -26.17 18.81 -1.53
C ARG A 75 -27.33 19.08 -2.46
N GLY A 76 -27.18 18.77 -3.75
CA GLY A 76 -28.22 18.96 -4.78
C GLY A 76 -29.39 17.97 -4.72
N LYS A 77 -29.25 16.84 -3.98
CA LYS A 77 -30.35 15.86 -3.86
C LYS A 77 -31.54 16.40 -3.04
N VAL A 78 -32.75 16.20 -3.52
CA VAL A 78 -33.98 16.58 -2.80
C VAL A 78 -34.17 15.70 -1.55
N GLY A 79 -34.05 14.37 -1.69
CA GLY A 79 -34.06 13.43 -0.58
C GLY A 79 -32.65 12.93 -0.27
N LYS A 80 -32.26 12.93 1.01
CA LYS A 80 -30.95 12.45 1.47
C LYS A 80 -31.15 11.31 2.46
N GLY A 81 -30.40 10.21 2.25
CA GLY A 81 -30.32 9.11 3.20
C GLY A 81 -29.42 9.46 4.40
N GLU A 82 -29.45 8.60 5.41
CA GLU A 82 -28.70 8.78 6.66
C GLU A 82 -27.17 8.90 6.41
N VAL A 83 -26.62 8.05 5.55
CA VAL A 83 -25.20 8.08 5.19
C VAL A 83 -24.81 9.41 4.52
N GLU A 84 -25.66 9.94 3.64
CA GLU A 84 -25.44 11.21 2.96
C GLU A 84 -25.50 12.41 3.92
N LEU A 85 -26.41 12.38 4.88
CA LEU A 85 -26.48 13.39 5.94
C LEU A 85 -25.26 13.35 6.84
N MET A 86 -24.80 12.13 7.22
CA MET A 86 -23.60 11.93 8.00
C MET A 86 -22.35 12.42 7.24
N PHE A 87 -22.24 12.09 5.94
CA PHE A 87 -21.16 12.58 5.08
C PHE A 87 -21.11 14.10 5.06
N LEU A 88 -22.25 14.78 4.86
CA LEU A 88 -22.30 16.25 4.85
C LEU A 88 -21.93 16.85 6.21
N LYS A 89 -22.33 16.20 7.30
CA LYS A 89 -22.02 16.65 8.67
C LYS A 89 -20.52 16.67 8.95
N TYR A 90 -19.81 15.64 8.50
CA TYR A 90 -18.37 15.48 8.79
C TYR A 90 -17.47 15.95 7.66
N PHE A 91 -18.04 16.38 6.53
CA PHE A 91 -17.26 16.69 5.32
C PHE A 91 -16.14 17.69 5.58
N ASP A 92 -16.43 18.81 6.25
CA ASP A 92 -15.44 19.89 6.40
C ASP A 92 -14.23 19.41 7.20
N ALA A 93 -14.43 18.72 8.32
CA ALA A 93 -13.33 18.14 9.10
C ALA A 93 -12.52 17.10 8.31
N MET A 94 -13.20 16.19 7.59
CA MET A 94 -12.53 15.18 6.76
C MET A 94 -11.75 15.83 5.61
N TYR A 95 -12.32 16.86 5.00
CA TYR A 95 -11.70 17.57 3.90
C TYR A 95 -10.46 18.35 4.35
N ASP A 96 -10.51 18.99 5.54
CA ASP A 96 -9.37 19.67 6.13
C ASP A 96 -8.22 18.70 6.44
N TRP A 97 -8.52 17.50 6.91
CA TRP A 97 -7.51 16.45 7.08
C TRP A 97 -6.90 16.01 5.75
N ALA A 98 -7.72 15.80 4.72
CA ALA A 98 -7.24 15.43 3.39
C ALA A 98 -6.35 16.53 2.77
N GLN A 99 -6.72 17.80 2.96
CA GLN A 99 -5.90 18.94 2.52
C GLN A 99 -4.58 19.01 3.31
N SER A 100 -4.63 18.80 4.62
CA SER A 100 -3.42 18.77 5.46
C SER A 100 -2.48 17.64 5.04
N ALA A 101 -3.03 16.46 4.72
CA ALA A 101 -2.23 15.34 4.21
C ALA A 101 -1.54 15.70 2.88
N SER A 102 -2.29 16.32 1.94
CA SER A 102 -1.73 16.78 0.67
C SER A 102 -0.61 17.81 0.87
N ALA A 103 -0.84 18.80 1.75
CA ALA A 103 0.16 19.84 2.04
C ALA A 103 1.43 19.26 2.69
N ARG A 104 1.28 18.30 3.60
CA ARG A 104 2.43 17.61 4.22
C ARG A 104 3.21 16.78 3.22
N LEU A 105 2.54 16.13 2.26
CA LEU A 105 3.20 15.38 1.20
C LEU A 105 4.02 16.31 0.27
N GLU A 106 3.45 17.46 -0.11
CA GLU A 106 4.14 18.48 -0.92
C GLU A 106 5.37 19.08 -0.21
N GLN A 107 5.33 19.20 1.12
CA GLN A 107 6.42 19.73 1.94
C GLN A 107 7.45 18.67 2.34
N SER A 108 7.17 17.40 2.05
CA SER A 108 8.05 16.28 2.39
C SER A 108 9.14 16.06 1.34
N GLU A 109 10.05 15.15 1.62
CA GLU A 109 11.07 14.68 0.67
C GLU A 109 10.53 13.66 -0.36
N TYR A 110 9.20 13.61 -0.57
CA TYR A 110 8.59 12.61 -1.45
C TYR A 110 9.14 12.66 -2.88
N GLU A 111 9.35 13.87 -3.44
CA GLU A 111 9.95 14.01 -4.78
C GLU A 111 11.35 13.39 -4.83
N LEU A 112 12.17 13.62 -3.80
CA LEU A 112 13.51 13.05 -3.70
C LEU A 112 13.44 11.52 -3.61
N LEU A 113 12.50 10.98 -2.83
CA LEU A 113 12.29 9.53 -2.72
C LEU A 113 11.85 8.91 -4.05
N MET A 114 10.96 9.58 -4.80
CA MET A 114 10.55 9.15 -6.14
C MET A 114 11.72 9.16 -7.13
N GLN A 115 12.54 10.21 -7.12
CA GLN A 115 13.74 10.27 -7.95
C GLN A 115 14.71 9.14 -7.60
N GLN A 116 14.99 8.92 -6.32
CA GLN A 116 15.86 7.83 -5.87
C GLN A 116 15.31 6.45 -6.24
N SER A 117 13.99 6.28 -6.19
CA SER A 117 13.31 5.05 -6.63
C SER A 117 13.58 4.78 -8.11
N ARG A 118 13.48 5.80 -8.96
CA ARG A 118 13.79 5.68 -10.40
C ARG A 118 15.25 5.36 -10.65
N GLU A 119 16.17 6.10 -10.02
CA GLU A 119 17.62 5.91 -10.18
C GLU A 119 18.09 4.53 -9.73
N LYS A 120 17.52 4.00 -8.64
CA LYS A 120 17.89 2.71 -8.06
C LYS A 120 17.02 1.56 -8.58
N THR A 121 16.04 1.83 -9.43
CA THR A 121 15.05 0.86 -9.89
C THR A 121 14.47 0.07 -8.72
N THR A 122 13.83 0.77 -7.77
CA THR A 122 13.20 0.10 -6.63
C THR A 122 11.82 -0.41 -6.99
N ILE A 123 11.57 -1.66 -6.71
CA ILE A 123 10.29 -2.34 -7.00
C ILE A 123 9.55 -2.58 -5.69
N THR A 124 8.25 -2.33 -5.71
CA THR A 124 7.30 -2.69 -4.67
C THR A 124 6.60 -4.00 -5.03
N HIS A 125 6.12 -4.71 -4.03
CA HIS A 125 5.21 -5.84 -4.22
C HIS A 125 3.83 -5.37 -4.71
N GLY A 126 3.40 -4.18 -4.29
CA GLY A 126 2.12 -3.56 -4.63
C GLY A 126 0.95 -4.01 -3.76
N GLU A 127 0.96 -5.24 -3.26
CA GLU A 127 -0.06 -5.78 -2.35
C GLU A 127 0.54 -6.60 -1.21
N TYR A 128 1.60 -6.12 -0.58
CA TYR A 128 2.19 -6.82 0.56
C TYR A 128 1.24 -6.80 1.76
N ASN A 129 0.55 -7.91 1.99
CA ASN A 129 -0.37 -8.10 3.10
C ASN A 129 -0.24 -9.51 3.68
N TYR A 130 -0.90 -9.77 4.81
CA TYR A 130 -0.76 -11.02 5.53
C TYR A 130 -1.24 -12.27 4.76
N HIS A 131 -2.13 -12.13 3.77
CA HIS A 131 -2.55 -13.22 2.88
C HIS A 131 -1.46 -13.62 1.87
N ASN A 132 -0.59 -12.68 1.52
CA ASN A 132 0.50 -12.88 0.58
C ASN A 132 1.83 -13.24 1.26
N VAL A 133 1.81 -13.43 2.58
CA VAL A 133 2.97 -13.83 3.40
C VAL A 133 2.70 -15.17 4.03
N LEU A 134 3.47 -16.18 3.65
CA LEU A 134 3.33 -17.55 4.12
C LEU A 134 4.42 -17.87 5.15
N MET A 135 3.98 -18.25 6.35
CA MET A 135 4.84 -18.73 7.43
C MET A 135 5.12 -20.23 7.19
N MET A 136 6.36 -20.57 6.91
CA MET A 136 6.83 -21.94 6.66
C MET A 136 7.69 -22.45 7.82
N GLN A 137 8.05 -23.74 7.82
CA GLN A 137 8.95 -24.29 8.83
C GLN A 137 10.33 -23.62 8.78
N ASP A 138 10.86 -23.41 7.58
CA ASP A 138 12.24 -22.95 7.36
C ASP A 138 12.31 -21.50 6.87
N GLY A 139 11.27 -20.68 7.11
CA GLY A 139 11.31 -19.28 6.70
C GLY A 139 9.95 -18.67 6.37
N ILE A 140 9.99 -17.61 5.58
CA ILE A 140 8.80 -16.88 5.15
C ILE A 140 8.86 -16.75 3.62
N ALA A 141 7.78 -17.13 2.94
CA ALA A 141 7.61 -16.89 1.52
C ALA A 141 6.66 -15.72 1.27
N THR A 142 6.95 -14.95 0.24
CA THR A 142 6.04 -13.92 -0.29
C THR A 142 5.52 -14.39 -1.64
N THR A 143 4.23 -14.23 -1.86
CA THR A 143 3.52 -14.72 -3.07
C THR A 143 2.69 -13.62 -3.69
N ASN A 144 2.16 -13.87 -4.90
CA ASN A 144 1.20 -12.97 -5.57
C ASN A 144 1.78 -11.60 -5.92
N PHE A 145 2.83 -11.60 -6.77
CA PHE A 145 3.48 -10.39 -7.27
C PHE A 145 2.77 -9.76 -8.48
N GLU A 146 1.50 -10.00 -8.70
CA GLU A 146 0.76 -9.53 -9.89
C GLU A 146 0.65 -7.99 -9.96
N HIS A 147 0.82 -7.31 -8.85
CA HIS A 147 0.72 -5.85 -8.73
C HIS A 147 2.07 -5.16 -8.52
N PHE A 148 3.17 -5.88 -8.77
CA PHE A 148 4.49 -5.28 -8.63
C PHE A 148 4.68 -4.10 -9.60
N HIS A 149 5.32 -3.04 -9.12
CA HIS A 149 5.60 -1.85 -9.92
C HIS A 149 6.78 -1.09 -9.35
N GLN A 150 7.35 -0.19 -10.14
CA GLN A 150 8.41 0.69 -9.69
C GLN A 150 7.83 1.84 -8.86
N ASP A 151 8.19 1.90 -7.58
CA ASP A 151 7.71 2.94 -6.67
C ASP A 151 8.62 3.05 -5.44
N VAL A 152 8.31 4.00 -4.56
CA VAL A 152 8.91 4.14 -3.24
C VAL A 152 8.50 2.95 -2.37
N GLN A 153 9.46 2.10 -2.03
CA GLN A 153 9.21 0.85 -1.29
C GLN A 153 8.49 1.02 0.06
N LEU A 154 8.48 2.25 0.61
CA LEU A 154 7.70 2.59 1.80
C LEU A 154 6.18 2.38 1.60
N ALA A 155 5.69 2.38 0.36
CA ALA A 155 4.29 2.12 0.04
C ALA A 155 3.84 0.73 0.49
N ASP A 156 4.67 -0.31 0.30
CA ASP A 156 4.39 -1.66 0.79
C ASP A 156 4.33 -1.72 2.32
N LEU A 157 5.27 -1.04 3.00
CA LEU A 157 5.27 -0.99 4.46
C LEU A 157 4.01 -0.29 4.99
N TYR A 158 3.64 0.85 4.39
CA TYR A 158 2.39 1.53 4.73
C TYR A 158 1.18 0.63 4.54
N TYR A 159 1.10 -0.06 3.40
CA TYR A 159 -0.02 -0.95 3.10
C TYR A 159 -0.14 -2.09 4.12
N PHE A 160 0.96 -2.75 4.43
CA PHE A 160 1.01 -3.83 5.42
C PHE A 160 0.69 -3.34 6.84
N LEU A 161 1.30 -2.23 7.25
CA LEU A 161 1.05 -1.59 8.54
C LEU A 161 -0.44 -1.25 8.70
N ARG A 162 -1.03 -0.54 7.72
CA ARG A 162 -2.44 -0.16 7.76
C ARG A 162 -3.36 -1.37 7.88
N LYS A 163 -3.17 -2.39 7.02
CA LYS A 163 -3.98 -3.62 7.04
C LYS A 163 -3.88 -4.37 8.37
N THR A 164 -2.71 -4.41 8.95
CA THR A 164 -2.45 -5.06 10.25
C THR A 164 -3.08 -4.24 11.39
N MET A 165 -2.88 -2.94 11.41
CA MET A 165 -3.38 -2.04 12.46
C MET A 165 -4.91 -1.97 12.48
N GLU A 166 -5.58 -1.96 11.32
CA GLU A 166 -7.04 -2.05 11.20
C GLU A 166 -7.61 -3.26 11.96
N LYS A 167 -6.91 -4.42 11.89
CA LYS A 167 -7.33 -5.65 12.56
C LYS A 167 -6.89 -5.76 14.02
N ASN A 168 -5.92 -4.95 14.44
CA ASN A 168 -5.39 -4.92 15.79
C ASN A 168 -5.80 -3.66 16.56
N HIS A 169 -6.96 -3.07 16.21
CA HIS A 169 -7.56 -1.92 16.91
C HIS A 169 -6.58 -0.74 17.07
N TRP A 170 -5.71 -0.52 16.10
CA TRP A 170 -4.72 0.55 16.07
C TRP A 170 -3.79 0.54 17.30
N ASN A 171 -3.35 -0.65 17.72
CA ASN A 171 -2.42 -0.82 18.83
C ASN A 171 -1.07 -0.16 18.52
N VAL A 172 -0.79 0.97 19.16
CA VAL A 172 0.41 1.78 18.92
C VAL A 172 1.69 0.98 19.20
N MET A 173 1.73 0.20 20.29
CA MET A 173 2.91 -0.61 20.64
C MET A 173 3.24 -1.66 19.56
N LEU A 174 2.23 -2.21 18.91
CA LEU A 174 2.44 -3.12 17.77
C LEU A 174 2.97 -2.33 16.56
N GLY A 175 2.39 -1.17 16.28
CA GLY A 175 2.85 -0.27 15.21
C GLY A 175 4.33 0.10 15.36
N ASP A 176 4.75 0.48 16.56
CA ASP A 176 6.16 0.83 16.87
C ASP A 176 7.11 -0.36 16.63
N LYS A 177 6.65 -1.60 16.85
CA LYS A 177 7.46 -2.80 16.58
C LYS A 177 7.57 -3.13 15.09
N MET A 178 6.65 -2.62 14.28
CA MET A 178 6.65 -2.80 12.82
C MET A 178 7.50 -1.74 12.10
N LEU A 179 7.77 -0.60 12.73
CA LEU A 179 8.62 0.49 12.22
C LEU A 179 10.07 0.31 12.66
#